data_a102178b5eb21d90489dcfde00a85e50
#
_entry.id   a102178b5eb21d90489dcfde00a85e50
#
_cell.length_a   1.000
_cell.length_b   1.000
_cell.length_c   1.000
_cell.angle_alpha   90.00
_cell.angle_beta   90.00
_cell.angle_gamma   90.00
#
_symmetry.space_group_name_H-M   'P 1'
#
loop_
_entity.id
_entity.type
_entity.pdbx_description
1 polymer ?
#
loop_
_entity_poly.entity_id
_entity_poly.type
_entity_poly.pdbx_seq_one_letter_code
_entity_poly.pdbx_strand_id
1 'polypeptide(L)'
;MQCRHDSQSHKGTDPGYISYTSDTGKTYDFNTADMLNTLLLNCLLSTGQLKEGEGYDVDFDHQFIEAEKYDAKPTYKKFLGYRPGVAVIGDMIVGIENSDGNTNVRFHQQDTLKRIFERLERNNLVINRFRADCGSCSEEIVEEVEKHCKSFYIRANRCSSLYDDIFALRGWKTEEINGIEFELNSILVGKWKGKAYRLVIQRQKRMDADLDLWEGEYTYRCILTNDYESSVREIVEFYNLRGGKERIFDDLNNGFGWDRLPKSFMAENTVFLLLTALVRNFYKFIMERLEVKKFGLKATSRIKAFVFKFITVPAKWIRTSRQFILNIYTDNQAYGELFNTDFG
;
A
#
# COMPACT_ATOMS: atom_id res chain seq x y z
N MET A 1 19.86 39.24 -10.81
CA MET A 1 18.60 39.51 -10.12
C MET A 1 18.00 38.15 -9.70
N GLN A 2 18.32 37.69 -8.49
CA GLN A 2 17.87 36.39 -7.96
C GLN A 2 16.49 36.61 -7.32
N CYS A 3 15.44 36.09 -7.94
CA CYS A 3 14.15 35.97 -7.26
C CYS A 3 14.25 34.91 -6.17
N ARG A 4 14.41 35.34 -4.92
CA ARG A 4 14.12 34.51 -3.76
C ARG A 4 12.60 34.38 -3.69
N HIS A 5 12.07 33.24 -4.11
CA HIS A 5 10.71 32.88 -3.77
C HIS A 5 10.68 32.44 -2.30
N ASP A 6 10.04 33.24 -1.47
CA ASP A 6 9.72 32.89 -0.08
C ASP A 6 8.82 31.65 -0.05
N SER A 7 9.43 30.50 0.20
CA SER A 7 8.74 29.21 0.30
C SER A 7 7.87 29.05 1.56
N GLN A 8 7.83 30.07 2.42
CA GLN A 8 7.07 30.04 3.68
C GLN A 8 5.60 30.47 3.57
N SER A 9 5.19 31.15 2.51
CA SER A 9 3.83 31.71 2.40
C SER A 9 2.74 30.74 1.92
N HIS A 10 3.10 29.59 1.33
CA HIS A 10 2.11 28.66 0.79
C HIS A 10 1.71 27.51 1.72
N LYS A 11 2.48 27.23 2.77
CA LYS A 11 2.23 26.09 3.67
C LYS A 11 1.03 26.26 4.63
N GLY A 12 0.61 27.48 4.90
CA GLY A 12 -0.45 27.79 5.87
C GLY A 12 -1.87 27.85 5.30
N THR A 13 -2.04 27.75 3.99
CA THR A 13 -3.35 27.91 3.31
C THR A 13 -3.79 26.69 2.49
N ASP A 14 -2.93 25.67 2.33
CA ASP A 14 -3.29 24.42 1.64
C ASP A 14 -4.02 23.51 2.62
N PRO A 15 -5.32 23.24 2.43
CA PRO A 15 -6.12 22.40 3.34
C PRO A 15 -5.64 20.94 3.43
N GLY A 16 -4.68 20.53 2.59
CA GLY A 16 -4.08 19.21 2.61
C GLY A 16 -2.82 19.09 3.48
N TYR A 17 -2.25 20.18 4.00
CA TYR A 17 -1.03 20.14 4.81
C TYR A 17 -1.31 20.08 6.31
N ILE A 18 -0.62 19.13 6.98
CA ILE A 18 -0.54 19.05 8.44
C ILE A 18 0.93 19.01 8.82
N SER A 19 1.36 19.89 9.73
CA SER A 19 2.72 19.89 10.25
C SER A 19 2.72 19.41 11.70
N TYR A 20 3.55 18.41 11.99
CA TYR A 20 3.73 17.87 13.33
C TYR A 20 5.13 18.18 13.83
N THR A 21 5.23 18.62 15.08
CA THR A 21 6.52 18.92 15.74
C THR A 21 6.85 17.80 16.72
N SER A 22 8.04 17.23 16.58
CA SER A 22 8.55 16.21 17.50
C SER A 22 9.02 16.82 18.83
N ASP A 23 9.21 15.99 19.85
CA ASP A 23 9.74 16.39 21.16
C ASP A 23 11.14 17.06 21.08
N THR A 24 11.88 16.78 19.99
CA THR A 24 13.17 17.43 19.71
C THR A 24 13.05 18.77 19.00
N GLY A 25 11.83 19.29 18.80
CA GLY A 25 11.55 20.55 18.11
C GLY A 25 11.67 20.51 16.58
N LYS A 26 11.82 19.32 15.97
CA LYS A 26 11.83 19.18 14.51
C LYS A 26 10.41 19.07 13.99
N THR A 27 10.10 19.84 12.96
CA THR A 27 8.80 19.81 12.28
C THR A 27 8.86 18.97 11.02
N TYR A 28 7.81 18.17 10.79
CA TYR A 28 7.63 17.31 9.64
C TYR A 28 6.28 17.60 9.00
N ASP A 29 6.28 17.72 7.69
CA ASP A 29 5.11 18.01 6.89
C ASP A 29 4.47 16.72 6.34
N PHE A 30 3.13 16.66 6.43
CA PHE A 30 2.30 15.62 5.86
C PHE A 30 1.29 16.26 4.90
N ASN A 31 1.11 15.68 3.74
CA ASN A 31 0.07 16.08 2.80
C ASN A 31 -1.00 14.98 2.73
N THR A 32 -2.17 15.27 3.29
CA THR A 32 -3.29 14.32 3.40
C THR A 32 -4.11 14.23 2.12
N ALA A 33 -4.13 15.30 1.32
CA ALA A 33 -4.88 15.41 0.07
C ALA A 33 -6.30 14.83 0.15
N ASP A 34 -7.06 15.20 1.18
CA ASP A 34 -8.35 14.60 1.55
C ASP A 34 -9.38 14.58 0.41
N MET A 35 -9.46 15.64 -0.38
CA MET A 35 -10.38 15.71 -1.52
C MET A 35 -10.06 14.66 -2.58
N LEU A 36 -8.78 14.47 -2.90
CA LEU A 36 -8.36 13.50 -3.92
C LEU A 36 -8.46 12.06 -3.41
N ASN A 37 -8.18 11.82 -2.14
CA ASN A 37 -8.43 10.53 -1.51
C ASN A 37 -9.91 10.18 -1.49
N THR A 38 -10.79 11.15 -1.25
CA THR A 38 -12.24 10.98 -1.34
C THR A 38 -12.68 10.67 -2.78
N LEU A 39 -12.13 11.38 -3.77
CA LEU A 39 -12.39 11.10 -5.18
C LEU A 39 -11.94 9.69 -5.56
N LEU A 40 -10.74 9.28 -5.14
CA LEU A 40 -10.21 7.94 -5.39
C LEU A 40 -11.16 6.85 -4.88
N LEU A 41 -11.66 6.98 -3.65
CA LEU A 41 -12.59 6.03 -3.05
C LEU A 41 -13.96 6.05 -3.75
N ASN A 42 -14.50 7.23 -4.06
CA ASN A 42 -15.77 7.36 -4.79
C ASN A 42 -15.71 6.70 -6.17
N CYS A 43 -14.56 6.78 -6.88
CA CYS A 43 -14.38 6.08 -8.14
C CYS A 43 -14.44 4.57 -7.97
N LEU A 44 -13.85 4.02 -6.91
CA LEU A 44 -13.90 2.57 -6.63
C LEU A 44 -15.33 2.09 -6.31
N LEU A 45 -16.09 2.89 -5.58
CA LEU A 45 -17.50 2.61 -5.27
C LEU A 45 -18.38 2.70 -6.53
N SER A 46 -18.24 3.78 -7.31
CA SER A 46 -19.06 3.99 -8.51
C SER A 46 -18.77 2.99 -9.62
N THR A 47 -17.56 2.42 -9.67
CA THR A 47 -17.22 1.32 -10.60
C THR A 47 -17.57 -0.07 -10.08
N GLY A 48 -18.10 -0.17 -8.86
CA GLY A 48 -18.44 -1.45 -8.22
C GLY A 48 -17.22 -2.30 -7.83
N GLN A 49 -16.01 -1.73 -7.86
CA GLN A 49 -14.80 -2.41 -7.38
C GLN A 49 -14.81 -2.57 -5.85
N LEU A 50 -15.43 -1.62 -5.15
CA LEU A 50 -15.81 -1.74 -3.74
C LEU A 50 -17.32 -1.56 -3.60
N LYS A 51 -17.91 -2.19 -2.59
CA LYS A 51 -19.35 -2.14 -2.34
C LYS A 51 -19.62 -1.78 -0.89
N GLU A 52 -20.55 -0.87 -0.69
CA GLU A 52 -21.02 -0.47 0.64
C GLU A 52 -21.57 -1.68 1.41
N GLY A 53 -21.36 -1.69 2.72
CA GLY A 53 -21.80 -2.75 3.61
C GLY A 53 -20.93 -4.02 3.59
N GLU A 54 -19.98 -4.13 2.67
CA GLU A 54 -19.06 -5.27 2.62
C GLU A 54 -17.85 -5.07 3.53
N GLY A 55 -17.26 -6.19 3.95
CA GLY A 55 -16.07 -6.22 4.80
C GLY A 55 -14.81 -6.54 4.02
N TYR A 56 -13.75 -5.78 4.27
CA TYR A 56 -12.51 -5.83 3.53
C TYR A 56 -11.27 -6.00 4.42
N ASP A 57 -10.22 -6.54 3.83
CA ASP A 57 -8.89 -6.59 4.41
C ASP A 57 -8.08 -5.40 3.88
N VAL A 58 -7.51 -4.62 4.80
CA VAL A 58 -6.71 -3.45 4.48
C VAL A 58 -5.24 -3.74 4.74
N ASP A 59 -4.40 -3.49 3.74
CA ASP A 59 -2.95 -3.49 3.87
C ASP A 59 -2.44 -2.06 3.90
N PHE A 60 -1.45 -1.79 4.74
CA PHE A 60 -0.77 -0.51 4.78
C PHE A 60 0.75 -0.69 4.69
N ASP A 61 1.36 0.16 3.88
CA ASP A 61 2.82 0.19 3.73
C ASP A 61 3.32 1.57 3.33
N HIS A 62 4.59 1.85 3.61
CA HIS A 62 5.26 3.05 3.17
C HIS A 62 6.21 2.75 2.01
N GLN A 63 6.25 3.64 1.03
CA GLN A 63 7.28 3.65 0.02
C GLN A 63 8.16 4.89 0.17
N PHE A 64 9.49 4.72 0.04
CA PHE A 64 10.40 5.85 -0.10
C PHE A 64 10.60 6.13 -1.59
N ILE A 65 10.30 7.34 -2.00
CA ILE A 65 10.48 7.80 -3.38
C ILE A 65 11.66 8.77 -3.42
N GLU A 66 12.69 8.38 -4.17
CA GLU A 66 13.82 9.26 -4.43
C GLU A 66 13.40 10.42 -5.32
N ALA A 67 13.69 11.64 -4.88
CA ALA A 67 13.27 12.84 -5.58
C ALA A 67 14.15 14.03 -5.20
N GLU A 68 14.92 14.55 -6.13
CA GLU A 68 15.68 15.79 -5.98
C GLU A 68 14.74 16.99 -6.23
N LYS A 69 13.95 17.35 -5.20
CA LYS A 69 12.95 18.42 -5.27
C LYS A 69 13.24 19.49 -4.22
N TYR A 70 12.63 20.69 -4.38
CA TYR A 70 12.94 21.85 -3.53
C TYR A 70 12.64 21.61 -2.03
N ASP A 71 11.60 20.88 -1.72
CA ASP A 71 11.19 20.59 -0.33
C ASP A 71 11.46 19.13 0.09
N ALA A 72 12.11 18.33 -0.78
CA ALA A 72 12.47 16.95 -0.46
C ALA A 72 13.50 16.91 0.69
N LYS A 73 13.32 15.94 1.59
CA LYS A 73 14.16 15.76 2.78
C LYS A 73 15.04 14.51 2.66
N PRO A 74 16.23 14.49 3.32
CA PRO A 74 17.07 13.30 3.35
C PRO A 74 16.35 12.13 4.01
N THR A 75 16.28 10.99 3.32
CA THR A 75 15.72 9.76 3.87
C THR A 75 16.77 8.99 4.68
N TYR A 76 16.34 8.01 5.50
CA TYR A 76 17.29 7.11 6.15
C TYR A 76 18.10 6.25 5.17
N LYS A 77 17.62 6.12 3.92
CA LYS A 77 18.32 5.44 2.83
C LYS A 77 19.38 6.29 2.14
N LYS A 78 19.66 7.50 2.69
CA LYS A 78 20.69 8.44 2.24
C LYS A 78 20.43 9.12 0.88
N PHE A 79 19.18 9.19 0.43
CA PHE A 79 18.78 10.01 -0.71
C PHE A 79 17.74 11.07 -0.29
N LEU A 80 17.58 12.12 -1.09
CA LEU A 80 16.50 13.09 -0.92
C LEU A 80 15.19 12.50 -1.45
N GLY A 81 14.08 12.75 -0.77
CA GLY A 81 12.80 12.24 -1.27
C GLY A 81 11.62 12.45 -0.33
N TYR A 82 10.56 11.73 -0.64
CA TYR A 82 9.31 11.69 0.11
C TYR A 82 8.99 10.28 0.58
N ARG A 83 8.03 10.19 1.49
CA ARG A 83 7.60 8.91 2.07
C ARG A 83 6.07 8.80 2.08
N PRO A 84 5.42 8.49 0.95
CA PRO A 84 4.00 8.20 0.95
C PRO A 84 3.69 6.91 1.73
N GLY A 85 2.66 6.99 2.58
CA GLY A 85 1.95 5.85 3.15
C GLY A 85 0.78 5.49 2.25
N VAL A 86 0.62 4.21 1.93
CA VAL A 86 -0.35 3.70 0.95
C VAL A 86 -1.22 2.63 1.59
N ALA A 87 -2.52 2.83 1.57
CA ALA A 87 -3.52 1.84 1.97
C ALA A 87 -4.11 1.13 0.75
N VAL A 88 -4.26 -0.19 0.86
CA VAL A 88 -4.68 -1.06 -0.24
C VAL A 88 -5.75 -2.05 0.24
N ILE A 89 -6.79 -2.26 -0.56
CA ILE A 89 -7.77 -3.34 -0.43
C ILE A 89 -7.63 -4.25 -1.65
N GLY A 90 -7.26 -5.52 -1.44
CA GLY A 90 -6.97 -6.40 -2.56
C GLY A 90 -5.82 -5.86 -3.42
N ASP A 91 -6.08 -5.50 -4.67
CA ASP A 91 -5.12 -4.87 -5.59
C ASP A 91 -5.41 -3.37 -5.85
N MET A 92 -6.39 -2.82 -5.13
CA MET A 92 -6.86 -1.44 -5.30
C MET A 92 -6.27 -0.52 -4.24
N ILE A 93 -5.75 0.62 -4.66
CA ILE A 93 -5.28 1.67 -3.76
C ILE A 93 -6.50 2.46 -3.26
N VAL A 94 -6.67 2.56 -1.94
CA VAL A 94 -7.82 3.22 -1.30
C VAL A 94 -7.45 4.48 -0.55
N GLY A 95 -6.16 4.75 -0.37
CA GLY A 95 -5.70 5.97 0.28
C GLY A 95 -4.19 6.16 0.18
N ILE A 96 -3.77 7.42 0.06
CA ILE A 96 -2.36 7.83 0.03
C ILE A 96 -2.21 9.09 0.87
N GLU A 97 -1.26 9.09 1.80
CA GLU A 97 -0.77 10.30 2.44
C GLU A 97 0.72 10.42 2.24
N ASN A 98 1.16 11.56 1.75
CA ASN A 98 2.58 11.81 1.53
C ASN A 98 3.21 12.56 2.71
N SER A 99 4.46 12.29 3.01
CA SER A 99 5.17 12.96 4.09
C SER A 99 6.64 13.20 3.74
N ASP A 100 7.28 14.06 4.54
CA ASP A 100 8.71 14.32 4.45
C ASP A 100 9.53 13.02 4.50
N GLY A 101 10.53 12.91 3.63
CA GLY A 101 11.36 11.70 3.51
C GLY A 101 12.15 11.32 4.77
N ASN A 102 12.42 12.29 5.64
CA ASN A 102 13.12 12.09 6.90
C ASN A 102 12.20 11.77 8.09
N THR A 103 10.91 11.65 7.87
CA THR A 103 9.95 11.28 8.91
C THR A 103 10.14 9.81 9.31
N ASN A 104 10.17 9.53 10.61
CA ASN A 104 10.15 8.15 11.08
C ASN A 104 8.83 7.47 10.69
N VAL A 105 8.89 6.19 10.32
CA VAL A 105 7.70 5.45 9.85
C VAL A 105 6.56 5.41 10.88
N ARG A 106 6.87 5.46 12.19
CA ARG A 106 5.88 5.46 13.27
C ARG A 106 5.34 6.84 13.62
N PHE A 107 6.07 7.89 13.24
CA PHE A 107 5.73 9.25 13.66
C PHE A 107 4.41 9.67 13.01
N HIS A 108 3.39 9.87 13.83
CA HIS A 108 2.02 10.19 13.44
C HIS A 108 1.37 9.23 12.42
N GLN A 109 1.84 7.97 12.36
CA GLN A 109 1.21 6.95 11.50
C GLN A 109 -0.20 6.60 12.00
N GLN A 110 -0.45 6.61 13.31
CA GLN A 110 -1.79 6.41 13.88
C GLN A 110 -2.79 7.45 13.35
N ASP A 111 -2.35 8.72 13.18
CA ASP A 111 -3.23 9.77 12.65
C ASP A 111 -3.53 9.57 11.14
N THR A 112 -2.53 9.12 10.38
CA THR A 112 -2.71 8.73 8.97
C THR A 112 -3.70 7.56 8.85
N LEU A 113 -3.51 6.50 9.63
CA LEU A 113 -4.41 5.35 9.64
C LEU A 113 -5.83 5.72 10.06
N LYS A 114 -5.97 6.54 11.11
CA LYS A 114 -7.26 7.06 11.55
C LYS A 114 -8.00 7.76 10.41
N ARG A 115 -7.37 8.69 9.69
CA ARG A 115 -8.00 9.37 8.56
C ARG A 115 -8.41 8.42 7.43
N ILE A 116 -7.58 7.41 7.16
CA ILE A 116 -7.89 6.37 6.16
C ILE A 116 -9.11 5.55 6.60
N PHE A 117 -9.09 5.04 7.82
CA PHE A 117 -10.18 4.20 8.36
C PHE A 117 -11.49 4.97 8.46
N GLU A 118 -11.49 6.19 9.00
CA GLU A 118 -12.68 7.03 9.08
C GLU A 118 -13.25 7.35 7.68
N ARG A 119 -12.40 7.46 6.65
CA ARG A 119 -12.88 7.66 5.28
C ARG A 119 -13.53 6.39 4.72
N LEU A 120 -13.00 5.22 5.00
CA LEU A 120 -13.60 3.94 4.61
C LEU A 120 -14.96 3.75 5.34
N GLU A 121 -15.00 3.97 6.64
CA GLU A 121 -16.21 3.83 7.47
C GLU A 121 -17.32 4.81 7.08
N ARG A 122 -16.98 6.07 6.77
CA ARG A 122 -17.94 7.07 6.25
C ARG A 122 -18.61 6.65 4.94
N ASN A 123 -18.00 5.75 4.20
CA ASN A 123 -18.52 5.14 2.98
C ASN A 123 -19.07 3.72 3.23
N ASN A 124 -19.46 3.41 4.46
CA ASN A 124 -20.04 2.12 4.89
C ASN A 124 -19.16 0.89 4.53
N LEU A 125 -17.85 1.04 4.46
CA LEU A 125 -16.93 -0.07 4.26
C LEU A 125 -16.46 -0.59 5.63
N VAL A 126 -16.60 -1.90 5.86
CA VAL A 126 -16.20 -2.54 7.11
C VAL A 126 -14.77 -3.07 6.98
N ILE A 127 -13.92 -2.76 7.96
CA ILE A 127 -12.55 -3.27 7.98
C ILE A 127 -12.52 -4.56 8.81
N ASN A 128 -12.40 -5.69 8.13
CA ASN A 128 -12.33 -6.98 8.82
C ASN A 128 -10.93 -7.21 9.40
N ARG A 129 -9.90 -7.10 8.57
CA ARG A 129 -8.53 -7.41 8.95
C ARG A 129 -7.58 -6.32 8.45
N PHE A 130 -6.59 -6.01 9.28
CA PHE A 130 -5.54 -5.06 8.94
C PHE A 130 -4.17 -5.74 8.94
N ARG A 131 -3.33 -5.46 7.93
CA ARG A 131 -1.95 -5.95 7.86
C ARG A 131 -0.98 -4.82 7.63
N ALA A 132 0.15 -4.88 8.34
CA ALA A 132 1.25 -3.95 8.15
C ALA A 132 2.61 -4.60 8.47
N ASP A 133 3.69 -3.92 8.11
CA ASP A 133 5.04 -4.35 8.43
C ASP A 133 5.45 -4.00 9.88
N CYS A 134 6.71 -4.26 10.24
CA CYS A 134 7.24 -3.97 11.57
C CYS A 134 7.34 -2.46 11.86
N GLY A 135 7.33 -1.61 10.85
CA GLY A 135 7.25 -0.17 11.01
C GLY A 135 5.98 0.28 11.74
N SER A 136 4.90 -0.50 11.63
CA SER A 136 3.61 -0.23 12.28
C SER A 136 3.46 -0.89 13.66
N CYS A 137 4.48 -1.55 14.19
CA CYS A 137 4.39 -2.23 15.49
C CYS A 137 4.73 -1.27 16.64
N SER A 138 3.77 -0.43 17.02
CA SER A 138 3.83 0.43 18.21
C SER A 138 2.49 0.45 18.94
N GLU A 139 2.49 0.91 20.20
CA GLU A 139 1.28 0.96 21.02
C GLU A 139 0.21 1.83 20.39
N GLU A 140 0.56 3.06 20.04
CA GLU A 140 -0.38 4.06 19.51
C GLU A 140 -1.02 3.61 18.20
N ILE A 141 -0.23 2.94 17.34
CA ILE A 141 -0.72 2.42 16.07
C ILE A 141 -1.67 1.25 16.28
N VAL A 142 -1.31 0.30 17.14
CA VAL A 142 -2.17 -0.86 17.44
C VAL A 142 -3.46 -0.43 18.13
N GLU A 143 -3.39 0.51 19.08
CA GLU A 143 -4.59 1.06 19.73
C GLU A 143 -5.54 1.73 18.73
N GLU A 144 -5.01 2.44 17.73
CA GLU A 144 -5.84 3.04 16.70
C GLU A 144 -6.45 1.97 15.78
N VAL A 145 -5.65 1.01 15.34
CA VAL A 145 -6.12 -0.09 14.50
C VAL A 145 -7.24 -0.90 15.17
N GLU A 146 -7.12 -1.19 16.47
CA GLU A 146 -8.13 -1.94 17.23
C GLU A 146 -9.49 -1.24 17.33
N LYS A 147 -9.55 0.09 17.16
CA LYS A 147 -10.82 0.83 17.16
C LYS A 147 -11.62 0.62 15.88
N HIS A 148 -10.95 0.33 14.77
CA HIS A 148 -11.53 0.32 13.43
C HIS A 148 -11.59 -1.07 12.78
N CYS A 149 -10.75 -2.02 13.22
CA CYS A 149 -10.61 -3.32 12.61
C CYS A 149 -11.01 -4.45 13.56
N LYS A 150 -11.62 -5.53 13.04
CA LYS A 150 -11.92 -6.70 13.86
C LYS A 150 -10.65 -7.42 14.32
N SER A 151 -9.68 -7.57 13.41
CA SER A 151 -8.40 -8.21 13.71
C SER A 151 -7.24 -7.51 12.98
N PHE A 152 -6.06 -7.53 13.60
CA PHE A 152 -4.86 -7.01 12.98
C PHE A 152 -3.74 -8.06 12.94
N TYR A 153 -2.83 -7.92 12.00
CA TYR A 153 -1.67 -8.78 11.79
C TYR A 153 -0.48 -7.90 11.41
N ILE A 154 0.36 -7.60 12.39
CA ILE A 154 1.49 -6.69 12.24
C ILE A 154 2.77 -7.46 12.54
N ARG A 155 3.77 -7.36 11.66
CA ARG A 155 5.06 -7.98 11.92
C ARG A 155 5.67 -7.38 13.20
N ALA A 156 5.98 -8.25 14.17
CA ALA A 156 6.55 -7.80 15.43
C ALA A 156 8.00 -7.33 15.26
N ASN A 157 8.36 -6.30 16.02
CA ASN A 157 9.75 -5.86 16.09
C ASN A 157 10.62 -6.91 16.77
N ARG A 158 11.84 -7.01 16.30
CA ARG A 158 12.89 -7.80 16.98
C ARG A 158 13.32 -7.04 18.24
N CYS A 159 13.24 -7.70 19.38
CA CYS A 159 13.79 -7.21 20.64
C CYS A 159 14.34 -8.38 21.46
N SER A 160 15.39 -8.14 22.25
CA SER A 160 16.07 -9.19 23.02
C SER A 160 15.13 -9.96 23.94
N SER A 161 14.26 -9.25 24.69
CA SER A 161 13.31 -9.90 25.61
C SER A 161 12.34 -10.85 24.92
N LEU A 162 12.00 -10.59 23.67
CA LEU A 162 11.14 -11.46 22.87
C LEU A 162 11.86 -12.74 22.45
N TYR A 163 13.16 -12.65 22.18
CA TYR A 163 13.96 -13.81 21.79
C TYR A 163 14.14 -14.80 22.94
N ASP A 164 14.29 -14.34 24.18
CA ASP A 164 14.39 -15.23 25.34
C ASP A 164 13.13 -16.09 25.45
N ASP A 165 11.96 -15.50 25.29
CA ASP A 165 10.69 -16.23 25.27
C ASP A 165 10.60 -17.23 24.12
N ILE A 166 11.01 -16.81 22.90
CA ILE A 166 10.99 -17.64 21.69
C ILE A 166 11.92 -18.83 21.79
N PHE A 167 13.15 -18.65 22.32
CA PHE A 167 14.12 -19.74 22.46
C PHE A 167 13.71 -20.76 23.50
N ALA A 168 12.95 -20.34 24.51
CA ALA A 168 12.40 -21.24 25.52
C ALA A 168 11.25 -22.13 25.00
N LEU A 169 10.68 -21.82 23.83
CA LEU A 169 9.51 -22.53 23.29
C LEU A 169 9.83 -23.99 22.93
N ARG A 170 8.86 -24.84 23.22
CA ARG A 170 8.82 -26.26 22.84
C ARG A 170 7.55 -26.54 22.04
N GLY A 171 7.47 -27.70 21.42
CA GLY A 171 6.26 -28.12 20.69
C GLY A 171 6.05 -27.42 19.35
N TRP A 172 7.15 -27.16 18.65
CA TRP A 172 7.11 -26.64 17.29
C TRP A 172 6.40 -27.62 16.35
N LYS A 173 5.51 -27.12 15.51
CA LYS A 173 4.82 -27.89 14.47
C LYS A 173 5.46 -27.59 13.12
N THR A 174 5.90 -28.64 12.44
CA THR A 174 6.42 -28.53 11.07
C THR A 174 5.25 -28.46 10.09
N GLU A 175 5.25 -27.43 9.26
CA GLU A 175 4.22 -27.17 8.24
C GLU A 175 4.88 -26.74 6.94
N GLU A 176 4.37 -27.25 5.82
CA GLU A 176 4.77 -26.79 4.49
C GLU A 176 3.85 -25.67 4.03
N ILE A 177 4.42 -24.50 3.68
CA ILE A 177 3.71 -23.33 3.17
C ILE A 177 4.39 -22.90 1.86
N ASN A 178 3.63 -22.95 0.76
CA ASN A 178 4.11 -22.63 -0.59
C ASN A 178 5.38 -23.41 -1.02
N GLY A 179 5.46 -24.70 -0.67
CA GLY A 179 6.58 -25.57 -1.02
C GLY A 179 7.84 -25.37 -0.15
N ILE A 180 7.73 -24.61 0.94
CA ILE A 180 8.81 -24.35 1.89
C ILE A 180 8.39 -24.87 3.26
N GLU A 181 9.26 -25.64 3.90
CA GLU A 181 9.06 -26.15 5.25
C GLU A 181 9.39 -25.08 6.30
N PHE A 182 8.48 -24.90 7.24
CA PHE A 182 8.60 -24.00 8.38
C PHE A 182 8.21 -24.73 9.67
N GLU A 183 8.79 -24.30 10.76
CA GLU A 183 8.35 -24.66 12.09
C GLU A 183 7.54 -23.51 12.68
N LEU A 184 6.31 -23.79 13.11
CA LEU A 184 5.31 -22.83 13.57
C LEU A 184 5.04 -23.03 15.07
N ASN A 185 4.82 -21.89 15.76
CA ASN A 185 4.37 -21.87 17.13
C ASN A 185 3.63 -20.56 17.44
N SER A 186 2.98 -20.45 18.60
CA SER A 186 2.44 -19.18 19.08
C SER A 186 2.43 -19.12 20.60
N ILE A 187 2.59 -17.91 21.13
CA ILE A 187 2.51 -17.60 22.56
C ILE A 187 1.64 -16.38 22.81
N LEU A 188 1.15 -16.24 24.02
CA LEU A 188 0.57 -14.98 24.48
C LEU A 188 1.68 -14.15 25.08
N VAL A 189 1.80 -12.91 24.66
CA VAL A 189 2.77 -11.95 25.15
C VAL A 189 2.05 -10.77 25.79
N GLY A 190 2.42 -10.43 27.01
CA GLY A 190 2.02 -9.16 27.63
C GLY A 190 2.71 -8.03 26.89
N LYS A 191 1.93 -7.11 26.41
CA LYS A 191 2.42 -5.90 25.73
C LYS A 191 1.88 -4.67 26.45
N TRP A 192 1.80 -3.59 25.78
CA TRP A 192 1.39 -2.28 26.23
C TRP A 192 0.19 -2.26 27.18
N LYS A 193 0.29 -1.53 28.27
CA LYS A 193 -0.77 -1.40 29.30
C LYS A 193 -1.31 -2.72 29.84
N GLY A 194 -0.48 -3.77 29.81
CA GLY A 194 -0.89 -5.10 30.29
C GLY A 194 -1.84 -5.88 29.41
N LYS A 195 -2.15 -5.39 28.19
CA LYS A 195 -2.89 -6.17 27.20
C LYS A 195 -2.06 -7.37 26.74
N ALA A 196 -2.70 -8.52 26.66
CA ALA A 196 -2.10 -9.73 26.10
C ALA A 196 -2.46 -9.84 24.61
N TYR A 197 -1.45 -10.01 23.80
CA TYR A 197 -1.60 -10.28 22.36
C TYR A 197 -1.04 -11.65 22.00
N ARG A 198 -1.53 -12.25 20.95
CA ARG A 198 -0.96 -13.46 20.39
C ARG A 198 0.22 -13.11 19.51
N LEU A 199 1.37 -13.72 19.79
CA LEU A 199 2.54 -13.69 18.94
C LEU A 199 2.64 -15.02 18.20
N VAL A 200 2.43 -14.99 16.90
CA VAL A 200 2.59 -16.13 16.00
C VAL A 200 4.01 -16.11 15.47
N ILE A 201 4.69 -17.25 15.55
CA ILE A 201 6.12 -17.36 15.26
C ILE A 201 6.31 -18.40 14.16
N GLN A 202 6.98 -17.99 13.11
CA GLN A 202 7.45 -18.82 12.02
C GLN A 202 8.98 -18.84 12.05
N ARG A 203 9.58 -20.03 12.08
CA ARG A 203 11.03 -20.15 11.95
C ARG A 203 11.40 -21.12 10.83
N GLN A 204 12.56 -20.88 10.24
CA GLN A 204 13.12 -21.72 9.20
C GLN A 204 14.61 -21.92 9.48
N LYS A 205 15.11 -23.14 9.28
CA LYS A 205 16.53 -23.43 9.42
C LYS A 205 17.31 -22.70 8.32
N ARG A 206 18.41 -22.08 8.70
CA ARG A 206 19.31 -21.39 7.75
C ARG A 206 20.04 -22.41 6.90
N MET A 207 20.13 -22.13 5.62
CA MET A 207 20.89 -22.98 4.67
C MET A 207 22.35 -22.55 4.57
N ASP A 208 22.68 -21.31 4.94
CA ASP A 208 24.03 -20.74 4.83
C ASP A 208 24.74 -20.70 6.19
N ALA A 209 26.08 -20.86 6.12
CA ALA A 209 26.96 -20.96 7.30
C ALA A 209 27.13 -19.67 8.10
N ASP A 210 26.54 -18.55 7.69
CA ASP A 210 26.59 -17.27 8.43
C ASP A 210 25.58 -17.32 9.58
N LEU A 211 26.05 -17.83 10.71
CA LEU A 211 25.33 -17.81 11.97
C LEU A 211 25.17 -16.35 12.44
N ASP A 212 23.93 -15.88 12.52
CA ASP A 212 23.65 -14.66 13.22
C ASP A 212 23.82 -14.88 14.74
N LEU A 213 24.61 -14.05 15.40
CA LEU A 213 24.87 -14.14 16.83
C LEU A 213 23.61 -14.16 17.71
N TRP A 214 22.48 -13.63 17.20
CA TRP A 214 21.23 -13.50 17.92
C TRP A 214 20.21 -14.60 17.59
N GLU A 215 20.12 -15.03 16.33
CA GLU A 215 19.13 -16.00 15.87
C GLU A 215 19.64 -17.45 15.80
N GLY A 216 20.96 -17.67 15.87
CA GLY A 216 21.56 -18.99 15.81
C GLY A 216 21.30 -19.71 14.46
N GLU A 217 20.86 -20.99 14.52
CA GLU A 217 20.61 -21.82 13.34
C GLU A 217 19.30 -21.49 12.61
N TYR A 218 18.44 -20.64 13.17
CA TYR A 218 17.11 -20.35 12.62
C TYR A 218 16.92 -18.86 12.30
N THR A 219 16.14 -18.60 11.27
CA THR A 219 15.58 -17.26 11.01
C THR A 219 14.16 -17.22 11.52
N TYR A 220 13.83 -16.21 12.32
CA TYR A 220 12.52 -16.05 12.94
C TYR A 220 11.74 -14.92 12.30
N ARG A 221 10.43 -15.15 12.10
CA ARG A 221 9.46 -14.12 11.70
C ARG A 221 8.29 -14.17 12.67
N CYS A 222 7.95 -13.04 13.27
CA CYS A 222 6.91 -12.95 14.28
C CYS A 222 5.80 -12.03 13.80
N ILE A 223 4.56 -12.43 14.06
CA ILE A 223 3.35 -11.67 13.75
C ILE A 223 2.60 -11.44 15.05
N LEU A 224 2.40 -10.16 15.42
CA LEU A 224 1.57 -9.75 16.54
C LEU A 224 0.13 -9.62 16.05
N THR A 225 -0.82 -10.18 16.79
CA THR A 225 -2.23 -10.18 16.40
C THR A 225 -3.15 -10.26 17.63
N ASN A 226 -4.38 -9.79 17.49
CA ASN A 226 -5.50 -10.01 18.40
C ASN A 226 -6.43 -11.14 17.91
N ASP A 227 -6.01 -11.93 16.94
CA ASP A 227 -6.73 -13.13 16.49
C ASP A 227 -6.29 -14.35 17.32
N TYR A 228 -7.16 -14.78 18.21
CA TYR A 228 -6.93 -15.91 19.10
C TYR A 228 -7.55 -17.23 18.59
N GLU A 229 -8.39 -17.15 17.57
CA GLU A 229 -9.21 -18.27 17.07
C GLU A 229 -8.57 -18.99 15.89
N SER A 230 -8.02 -18.24 14.92
CA SER A 230 -7.41 -18.82 13.73
C SER A 230 -6.18 -19.67 14.08
N SER A 231 -5.95 -20.73 13.32
CA SER A 231 -4.74 -21.55 13.47
C SER A 231 -3.48 -20.74 13.15
N VAL A 232 -2.33 -21.17 13.66
CA VAL A 232 -1.03 -20.53 13.39
C VAL A 232 -0.74 -20.51 11.89
N ARG A 233 -1.07 -21.61 11.20
CA ARG A 233 -0.89 -21.75 9.74
C ARG A 233 -1.71 -20.70 8.98
N GLU A 234 -3.00 -20.59 9.28
CA GLU A 234 -3.89 -19.62 8.62
C GLU A 234 -3.40 -18.19 8.80
N ILE A 235 -2.93 -17.83 10.00
CA ILE A 235 -2.36 -16.49 10.26
C ILE A 235 -1.10 -16.25 9.43
N VAL A 236 -0.19 -17.23 9.36
CA VAL A 236 1.04 -17.10 8.57
C VAL A 236 0.74 -17.02 7.07
N GLU A 237 -0.13 -17.88 6.54
CA GLU A 237 -0.56 -17.87 5.14
C GLU A 237 -1.22 -16.52 4.79
N PHE A 238 -2.15 -16.07 5.63
CA PHE A 238 -2.81 -14.78 5.45
C PHE A 238 -1.81 -13.61 5.46
N TYR A 239 -0.88 -13.59 6.43
CA TYR A 239 0.11 -12.53 6.49
C TYR A 239 1.06 -12.55 5.28
N ASN A 240 1.46 -13.72 4.81
CA ASN A 240 2.38 -13.86 3.68
C ASN A 240 1.79 -13.35 2.36
N LEU A 241 0.45 -13.33 2.20
CA LEU A 241 -0.21 -12.70 1.05
C LEU A 241 0.11 -11.19 0.95
N ARG A 242 0.54 -10.54 2.03
CA ARG A 242 1.01 -9.16 2.02
C ARG A 242 2.20 -8.96 1.06
N GLY A 243 3.09 -9.95 0.91
CA GLY A 243 4.21 -9.88 -0.05
C GLY A 243 3.78 -9.59 -1.49
N GLY A 244 2.54 -9.89 -1.86
CA GLY A 244 1.98 -9.51 -3.16
C GLY A 244 1.86 -8.00 -3.39
N LYS A 245 1.91 -7.18 -2.32
CA LYS A 245 1.81 -5.72 -2.39
C LYS A 245 3.07 -5.05 -2.92
N GLU A 246 4.22 -5.69 -2.83
CA GLU A 246 5.45 -5.22 -3.47
C GLU A 246 5.26 -5.05 -4.99
N ARG A 247 4.40 -5.87 -5.59
CA ARG A 247 4.02 -5.74 -7.01
C ARG A 247 3.25 -4.47 -7.30
N ILE A 248 2.47 -3.95 -6.35
CA ILE A 248 1.73 -2.69 -6.51
C ILE A 248 2.73 -1.54 -6.62
N PHE A 249 3.72 -1.48 -5.72
CA PHE A 249 4.75 -0.46 -5.77
C PHE A 249 5.64 -0.58 -7.02
N ASP A 250 6.02 -1.81 -7.40
CA ASP A 250 6.74 -2.06 -8.65
C ASP A 250 5.93 -1.59 -9.88
N ASP A 251 4.63 -1.82 -9.88
CA ASP A 251 3.72 -1.37 -10.93
C ASP A 251 3.63 0.17 -10.98
N LEU A 252 3.50 0.82 -9.82
CA LEU A 252 3.46 2.28 -9.68
C LEU A 252 4.78 2.94 -10.14
N ASN A 253 5.90 2.40 -9.72
CA ASN A 253 7.22 2.90 -10.10
C ASN A 253 7.44 2.75 -11.62
N ASN A 254 7.31 1.54 -12.14
CA ASN A 254 7.68 1.21 -13.51
C ASN A 254 6.60 1.56 -14.54
N GLY A 255 5.34 1.62 -14.13
CA GLY A 255 4.18 1.84 -15.01
C GLY A 255 3.59 3.23 -14.93
N PHE A 256 3.55 3.81 -13.74
CA PHE A 256 2.83 5.05 -13.46
C PHE A 256 3.73 6.21 -13.01
N GLY A 257 5.06 6.03 -13.08
CA GLY A 257 6.03 7.12 -12.94
C GLY A 257 6.33 7.57 -11.52
N TRP A 258 6.08 6.73 -10.51
CA TRP A 258 6.42 7.06 -9.12
C TRP A 258 7.92 7.13 -8.87
N ASP A 259 8.73 6.49 -9.71
CA ASP A 259 10.20 6.59 -9.71
C ASP A 259 10.72 7.94 -10.24
N ARG A 260 9.85 8.77 -10.86
CA ARG A 260 10.23 10.03 -11.51
C ARG A 260 9.18 11.12 -11.30
N LEU A 261 9.09 11.62 -10.10
CA LEU A 261 8.11 12.65 -9.76
C LEU A 261 8.27 13.91 -10.64
N PRO A 262 7.19 14.42 -11.27
CA PRO A 262 7.31 15.45 -12.32
C PRO A 262 7.38 16.88 -11.78
N LYS A 263 7.01 17.12 -10.51
CA LYS A 263 6.81 18.45 -9.96
C LYS A 263 7.89 18.85 -8.97
N SER A 264 7.90 20.13 -8.58
CA SER A 264 8.95 20.73 -7.76
C SER A 264 8.73 20.62 -6.25
N PHE A 265 7.49 20.45 -5.81
CA PHE A 265 7.10 20.44 -4.40
C PHE A 265 6.23 19.22 -4.04
N MET A 266 6.19 18.88 -2.75
CA MET A 266 5.45 17.74 -2.21
C MET A 266 3.95 17.81 -2.57
N ALA A 267 3.31 18.97 -2.42
CA ALA A 267 1.87 19.13 -2.69
C ALA A 267 1.50 18.66 -4.09
N GLU A 268 2.18 19.19 -5.08
CA GLU A 268 1.94 18.87 -6.49
C GLU A 268 2.28 17.40 -6.81
N ASN A 269 3.33 16.86 -6.20
CA ASN A 269 3.70 15.47 -6.35
C ASN A 269 2.71 14.53 -5.66
N THR A 270 2.09 14.94 -4.54
CA THR A 270 1.02 14.17 -3.90
C THR A 270 -0.22 14.08 -4.79
N VAL A 271 -0.57 15.17 -5.48
CA VAL A 271 -1.61 15.15 -6.51
C VAL A 271 -1.27 14.17 -7.63
N PHE A 272 -0.03 14.19 -8.11
CA PHE A 272 0.44 13.25 -9.14
C PHE A 272 0.34 11.79 -8.66
N LEU A 273 0.75 11.49 -7.43
CA LEU A 273 0.67 10.14 -6.86
C LEU A 273 -0.79 9.65 -6.81
N LEU A 274 -1.71 10.49 -6.36
CA LEU A 274 -3.13 10.13 -6.26
C LEU A 274 -3.81 9.97 -7.63
N LEU A 275 -3.52 10.86 -8.57
CA LEU A 275 -4.07 10.73 -9.94
C LEU A 275 -3.56 9.47 -10.64
N THR A 276 -2.28 9.14 -10.48
CA THR A 276 -1.72 7.91 -11.06
C THR A 276 -2.22 6.65 -10.36
N ALA A 277 -2.50 6.69 -9.05
CA ALA A 277 -3.17 5.62 -8.33
C ALA A 277 -4.61 5.40 -8.83
N LEU A 278 -5.36 6.49 -9.07
CA LEU A 278 -6.70 6.43 -9.66
C LEU A 278 -6.66 5.80 -11.06
N VAL A 279 -5.72 6.25 -11.92
CA VAL A 279 -5.54 5.68 -13.26
C VAL A 279 -5.16 4.19 -13.17
N ARG A 280 -4.33 3.80 -12.20
CA ARG A 280 -3.98 2.39 -11.98
C ARG A 280 -5.20 1.56 -11.56
N ASN A 281 -6.00 2.04 -10.64
CA ASN A 281 -7.23 1.36 -10.23
C ASN A 281 -8.20 1.20 -11.42
N PHE A 282 -8.36 2.25 -12.23
CA PHE A 282 -9.17 2.20 -13.44
C PHE A 282 -8.59 1.24 -14.50
N TYR A 283 -7.28 1.21 -14.66
CA TYR A 283 -6.60 0.22 -15.51
C TYR A 283 -6.92 -1.21 -15.07
N LYS A 284 -6.87 -1.51 -13.76
CA LYS A 284 -7.24 -2.83 -13.24
C LYS A 284 -8.70 -3.17 -13.52
N PHE A 285 -9.59 -2.23 -13.31
CA PHE A 285 -11.00 -2.35 -13.65
C PHE A 285 -11.23 -2.72 -15.12
N ILE A 286 -10.54 -2.06 -16.04
CA ILE A 286 -10.62 -2.39 -17.48
C ILE A 286 -10.08 -3.80 -17.73
N MET A 287 -8.92 -4.15 -17.18
CA MET A 287 -8.28 -5.45 -17.39
C MET A 287 -9.12 -6.64 -16.91
N GLU A 288 -9.93 -6.45 -15.87
CA GLU A 288 -10.84 -7.46 -15.33
C GLU A 288 -12.07 -7.69 -16.23
N ARG A 289 -12.52 -6.65 -16.92
CA ARG A 289 -13.73 -6.69 -17.77
C ARG A 289 -13.46 -7.03 -19.24
N LEU A 290 -12.24 -6.85 -19.69
CA LEU A 290 -11.86 -7.17 -21.05
C LEU A 290 -11.45 -8.64 -21.20
N GLU A 291 -11.82 -9.23 -22.33
CA GLU A 291 -11.22 -10.48 -22.80
C GLU A 291 -9.79 -10.23 -23.29
N VAL A 292 -8.93 -9.88 -22.36
CA VAL A 292 -7.54 -9.38 -22.61
C VAL A 292 -6.74 -10.28 -23.56
N LYS A 293 -7.03 -11.58 -23.59
CA LYS A 293 -6.35 -12.55 -24.48
C LYS A 293 -6.61 -12.23 -25.96
N LYS A 294 -7.78 -11.71 -26.32
CA LYS A 294 -8.11 -11.30 -27.71
C LYS A 294 -7.19 -10.16 -28.20
N PHE A 295 -6.59 -9.42 -27.30
CA PHE A 295 -5.65 -8.33 -27.58
C PHE A 295 -4.19 -8.74 -27.35
N GLY A 296 -3.90 -10.03 -27.18
CA GLY A 296 -2.56 -10.54 -26.90
C GLY A 296 -2.00 -10.11 -25.54
N LEU A 297 -2.90 -9.81 -24.58
CA LEU A 297 -2.58 -9.42 -23.21
C LEU A 297 -2.84 -10.59 -22.24
N LYS A 298 -2.24 -10.51 -21.06
CA LYS A 298 -2.52 -11.36 -19.90
C LYS A 298 -3.19 -10.51 -18.83
N ALA A 299 -4.00 -11.10 -17.94
CA ALA A 299 -4.58 -10.40 -16.80
C ALA A 299 -3.51 -9.69 -15.93
N THR A 300 -2.29 -10.22 -15.90
CA THR A 300 -1.13 -9.66 -15.20
C THR A 300 -0.27 -8.72 -16.05
N SER A 301 -0.69 -8.36 -17.27
CA SER A 301 0.06 -7.44 -18.11
C SER A 301 0.25 -6.09 -17.42
N ARG A 302 1.39 -5.45 -17.63
CA ARG A 302 1.66 -4.09 -17.15
C ARG A 302 1.03 -3.06 -18.06
N ILE A 303 0.78 -1.87 -17.54
CA ILE A 303 0.17 -0.75 -18.29
C ILE A 303 0.92 -0.44 -19.61
N LYS A 304 2.25 -0.54 -19.63
CA LYS A 304 3.04 -0.31 -20.86
C LYS A 304 2.69 -1.31 -21.97
N ALA A 305 2.48 -2.59 -21.61
CA ALA A 305 2.07 -3.61 -22.58
C ALA A 305 0.63 -3.38 -23.04
N PHE A 306 -0.26 -2.93 -22.14
CA PHE A 306 -1.62 -2.56 -22.48
C PHE A 306 -1.66 -1.37 -23.44
N VAL A 307 -0.92 -0.30 -23.13
CA VAL A 307 -0.83 0.87 -24.02
C VAL A 307 -0.32 0.44 -25.39
N PHE A 308 0.76 -0.33 -25.44
CA PHE A 308 1.37 -0.74 -26.71
C PHE A 308 0.43 -1.64 -27.56
N LYS A 309 -0.21 -2.62 -26.94
CA LYS A 309 -1.01 -3.63 -27.68
C LYS A 309 -2.47 -3.25 -27.88
N PHE A 310 -3.01 -2.42 -27.00
CA PHE A 310 -4.43 -2.09 -26.99
C PHE A 310 -4.72 -0.64 -27.36
N ILE A 311 -3.95 0.33 -26.85
CA ILE A 311 -4.22 1.75 -27.10
C ILE A 311 -3.51 2.24 -28.37
N THR A 312 -2.27 1.78 -28.63
CA THR A 312 -1.45 2.26 -29.75
C THR A 312 -1.87 1.59 -31.07
N VAL A 313 -3.11 1.83 -31.47
CA VAL A 313 -3.67 1.34 -32.74
C VAL A 313 -3.92 2.56 -33.64
N PRO A 314 -3.51 2.52 -34.91
CA PRO A 314 -3.80 3.62 -35.84
C PRO A 314 -5.29 3.90 -35.93
N ALA A 315 -5.68 5.13 -35.67
CA ALA A 315 -7.06 5.55 -35.72
C ALA A 315 -7.21 6.96 -36.27
N LYS A 316 -8.36 7.27 -36.88
CA LYS A 316 -8.68 8.59 -37.42
C LYS A 316 -10.10 9.00 -37.10
N TRP A 317 -10.27 10.17 -36.51
CA TRP A 317 -11.58 10.81 -36.39
C TRP A 317 -12.00 11.41 -37.72
N ILE A 318 -13.21 11.05 -38.21
CA ILE A 318 -13.81 11.63 -39.38
C ILE A 318 -15.09 12.35 -38.94
N ARG A 319 -15.24 13.60 -39.37
CA ARG A 319 -16.47 14.35 -39.15
C ARG A 319 -17.31 14.26 -40.41
N THR A 320 -18.49 13.65 -40.32
CA THR A 320 -19.52 13.70 -41.31
C THR A 320 -20.64 14.59 -40.76
N SER A 321 -21.36 15.31 -41.60
CA SER A 321 -22.34 16.38 -41.34
C SER A 321 -22.84 16.60 -39.89
N ARG A 322 -23.10 15.57 -39.09
CA ARG A 322 -23.60 15.64 -37.69
C ARG A 322 -23.01 14.59 -36.78
N GLN A 323 -22.04 13.80 -37.24
CA GLN A 323 -21.48 12.69 -36.45
C GLN A 323 -19.95 12.73 -36.48
N PHE A 324 -19.34 12.32 -35.38
CA PHE A 324 -17.91 12.00 -35.32
C PHE A 324 -17.79 10.46 -35.36
N ILE A 325 -17.03 9.97 -36.34
CA ILE A 325 -16.77 8.54 -36.55
C ILE A 325 -15.29 8.30 -36.25
N LEU A 326 -14.99 7.36 -35.35
CA LEU A 326 -13.64 6.89 -35.12
C LEU A 326 -13.36 5.66 -35.98
N ASN A 327 -12.55 5.80 -37.00
CA ASN A 327 -12.04 4.69 -37.77
C ASN A 327 -10.79 4.13 -37.12
N ILE A 328 -10.82 2.86 -36.74
CA ILE A 328 -9.66 2.14 -36.19
C ILE A 328 -9.13 1.22 -37.29
N TYR A 329 -7.85 1.37 -37.62
CA TYR A 329 -7.19 0.58 -38.65
C TYR A 329 -6.47 -0.59 -38.01
N THR A 330 -7.13 -1.74 -37.96
CA THR A 330 -6.62 -2.96 -37.35
C THR A 330 -7.25 -4.20 -37.98
N ASP A 331 -6.49 -5.29 -38.04
CA ASP A 331 -7.00 -6.61 -38.46
C ASP A 331 -7.67 -7.34 -37.29
N ASN A 332 -7.59 -6.82 -36.07
CA ASN A 332 -8.18 -7.44 -34.90
C ASN A 332 -9.66 -7.07 -34.75
N GLN A 333 -10.54 -8.01 -35.12
CA GLN A 333 -11.99 -7.83 -35.04
C GLN A 333 -12.55 -7.63 -33.63
N ALA A 334 -11.77 -8.00 -32.58
CA ALA A 334 -12.18 -7.80 -31.19
C ALA A 334 -12.40 -6.33 -30.81
N TYR A 335 -11.82 -5.37 -31.56
CA TYR A 335 -12.11 -3.95 -31.36
C TYR A 335 -13.57 -3.59 -31.69
N GLY A 336 -14.22 -4.27 -32.65
CA GLY A 336 -15.64 -4.09 -32.92
C GLY A 336 -16.53 -4.57 -31.77
N GLU A 337 -16.15 -5.69 -31.14
CA GLU A 337 -16.85 -6.23 -29.96
C GLU A 337 -16.70 -5.35 -28.72
N LEU A 338 -15.55 -4.68 -28.57
CA LEU A 338 -15.25 -3.82 -27.45
C LEU A 338 -16.28 -2.71 -27.23
N PHE A 339 -16.77 -2.09 -28.33
CA PHE A 339 -17.75 -1.01 -28.26
C PHE A 339 -19.16 -1.51 -27.87
N ASN A 340 -19.38 -2.81 -27.85
CA ASN A 340 -20.61 -3.44 -27.38
C ASN A 340 -20.45 -4.01 -25.96
N THR A 341 -19.25 -3.89 -25.35
CA THR A 341 -19.01 -4.36 -23.99
C THR A 341 -19.61 -3.37 -23.00
N ASP A 342 -20.48 -3.87 -22.16
CA ASP A 342 -21.00 -3.11 -21.03
C ASP A 342 -19.93 -3.06 -19.93
N PHE A 343 -19.49 -1.87 -19.58
CA PHE A 343 -18.52 -1.65 -18.49
C PHE A 343 -19.20 -1.37 -17.14
N GLY A 344 -20.53 -1.40 -17.06
CA GLY A 344 -21.32 -1.17 -15.85
C GLY A 344 -21.73 0.27 -15.66
#